data_e3db1d0e97ee718684567ac50f0a47c5
#
_entry.id   e3db1d0e97ee718684567ac50f0a47c5
#
_cell.length_a   1.000
_cell.length_b   1.000
_cell.length_c   1.000
_cell.angle_alpha   90.00
_cell.angle_beta   90.00
_cell.angle_gamma   90.00
#
_symmetry.space_group_name_H-M   'P 1'
#
loop_
_entity.id
_entity.type
_entity.pdbx_description
1 polymer ?
#
loop_
_entity_poly.entity_id
_entity_poly.type
_entity_poly.pdbx_seq_one_letter_code
_entity_poly.pdbx_strand_id
1 'polypeptide(L)'
;MGNVKTYGVVPYLVDKKDIKILLCLGVASQSRWGCLKGSKNRNESAFECAKREFFEESSIFVDIALFEEYFEQINEDKDIGIWLLNSSNIELIDKYFDKDELKKEFLSWENTKVKFFSLKKLPKIKKKQQNLIKNIKDFLESKSLYH
;
A
#
# COMPACT_ATOMS: atom_id res chain seq x y z
N MET A 1 26.34 7.62 -5.36
CA MET A 1 25.59 6.89 -4.33
C MET A 1 24.18 6.62 -4.81
N GLY A 2 23.67 5.43 -4.57
CA GLY A 2 22.30 5.09 -4.96
C GLY A 2 21.28 5.74 -4.04
N ASN A 3 20.04 5.80 -4.53
CA ASN A 3 18.93 6.32 -3.76
C ASN A 3 18.59 5.40 -2.57
N VAL A 4 17.95 5.97 -1.57
CA VAL A 4 17.35 5.17 -0.50
C VAL A 4 16.27 4.29 -1.12
N LYS A 5 16.28 3.01 -0.79
CA LYS A 5 15.27 2.06 -1.27
C LYS A 5 14.18 1.87 -0.22
N THR A 6 12.94 2.09 -0.64
CA THR A 6 11.77 1.85 0.23
C THR A 6 10.85 0.84 -0.43
N TYR A 7 10.24 -0.01 0.38
CA TYR A 7 9.37 -1.06 -0.13
C TYR A 7 8.11 -1.16 0.71
N GLY A 8 7.04 -1.56 0.06
CA GLY A 8 5.76 -1.71 0.73
C GLY A 8 4.80 -2.63 0.00
N VAL A 9 3.60 -2.72 0.53
CA VAL A 9 2.53 -3.54 0.00
C VAL A 9 1.29 -2.67 -0.18
N VAL A 10 0.63 -2.82 -1.33
CA VAL A 10 -0.67 -2.19 -1.56
C VAL A 10 -1.71 -3.29 -1.71
N PRO A 11 -2.46 -3.58 -0.63
CA PRO A 11 -3.60 -4.47 -0.75
C PRO A 11 -4.69 -3.85 -1.59
N TYR A 12 -5.32 -4.67 -2.43
CA TYR A 12 -6.49 -4.24 -3.17
C TYR A 12 -7.68 -5.13 -2.82
N LEU A 13 -8.87 -4.54 -2.89
CA LEU A 13 -10.12 -5.18 -2.54
C LEU A 13 -11.05 -5.08 -3.74
N VAL A 14 -11.59 -6.22 -4.16
CA VAL A 14 -12.60 -6.25 -5.23
C VAL A 14 -13.96 -6.45 -4.58
N ASP A 15 -14.83 -5.44 -4.71
CA ASP A 15 -16.18 -5.48 -4.16
C ASP A 15 -17.16 -5.19 -5.31
N LYS A 16 -17.76 -6.26 -5.82
CA LYS A 16 -18.63 -6.19 -7.00
C LYS A 16 -17.86 -5.60 -8.19
N LYS A 17 -18.28 -4.43 -8.68
CA LYS A 17 -17.60 -3.74 -9.79
C LYS A 17 -16.63 -2.67 -9.34
N ASP A 18 -16.44 -2.54 -8.03
CA ASP A 18 -15.55 -1.53 -7.46
C ASP A 18 -14.25 -2.18 -7.02
N ILE A 19 -13.15 -1.51 -7.30
CA ILE A 19 -11.84 -1.93 -6.84
C ILE A 19 -11.31 -0.83 -5.92
N LYS A 20 -10.82 -1.25 -4.76
CA LYS A 20 -10.27 -0.32 -3.76
C LYS A 20 -8.83 -0.66 -3.47
N ILE A 21 -8.03 0.34 -3.11
CA ILE A 21 -6.64 0.13 -2.67
C ILE A 21 -6.42 0.76 -1.32
N LEU A 22 -5.53 0.17 -0.54
CA LEU A 22 -5.22 0.63 0.81
C LEU A 22 -4.11 1.68 0.78
N LEU A 23 -4.40 2.84 1.38
CA LEU A 23 -3.44 3.93 1.47
C LEU A 23 -3.41 4.46 2.90
N CYS A 24 -2.36 5.22 3.24
CA CYS A 24 -2.22 5.81 4.57
C CYS A 24 -2.02 7.33 4.51
N LEU A 25 -2.45 8.00 5.58
CA LEU A 25 -2.24 9.42 5.79
C LEU A 25 -1.31 9.57 7.00
N GLY A 26 -0.09 10.03 6.75
CA GLY A 26 0.89 10.21 7.82
C GLY A 26 0.57 11.41 8.69
N VAL A 27 1.03 11.38 9.96
CA VAL A 27 0.82 12.49 10.88
C VAL A 27 1.51 13.78 10.40
N ALA A 28 2.63 13.64 9.67
CA ALA A 28 3.36 14.77 9.12
C ALA A 28 2.80 15.26 7.78
N SER A 29 1.91 14.48 7.17
CA SER A 29 1.30 14.83 5.89
C SER A 29 -0.04 15.51 6.15
N GLN A 30 -0.23 16.70 5.59
CA GLN A 30 -1.44 17.48 5.87
C GLN A 30 -2.68 16.94 5.19
N SER A 31 -2.55 16.47 3.96
CA SER A 31 -3.73 16.03 3.21
C SER A 31 -3.43 14.99 2.13
N ARG A 32 -2.17 14.62 1.94
CA ARG A 32 -1.80 13.72 0.84
C ARG A 32 -1.54 12.31 1.37
N TRP A 33 -2.13 11.35 0.68
CA TRP A 33 -2.06 9.94 1.03
C TRP A 33 -0.96 9.24 0.24
N GLY A 34 -0.47 8.15 0.78
CA GLY A 34 0.56 7.35 0.12
C GLY A 34 0.48 5.88 0.50
N CYS A 35 1.43 5.12 -0.03
CA CYS A 35 1.52 3.68 0.23
C CYS A 35 2.10 3.40 1.62
N LEU A 36 1.71 2.27 2.20
CA LEU A 36 2.31 1.75 3.44
C LEU A 36 3.66 1.15 3.07
N LYS A 37 4.74 1.81 3.46
CA LYS A 37 6.10 1.45 3.06
C LYS A 37 7.13 2.06 3.99
N GLY A 38 8.36 1.60 3.85
CA GLY A 38 9.47 2.19 4.59
C GLY A 38 10.83 1.72 4.07
N SER A 39 11.88 2.23 4.69
CA SER A 39 13.24 2.02 4.25
C SER A 39 13.74 0.61 4.50
N LYS A 40 14.46 0.07 3.51
CA LYS A 40 15.05 -1.26 3.62
C LYS A 40 16.24 -1.26 4.56
N ASN A 41 16.26 -2.22 5.46
CA ASN A 41 17.42 -2.47 6.33
C ASN A 41 18.50 -3.22 5.57
N ARG A 42 19.74 -3.12 6.07
CA ARG A 42 20.92 -3.66 5.38
C ARG A 42 20.81 -5.16 5.08
N ASN A 43 20.32 -5.94 6.04
CA ASN A 43 20.35 -7.40 5.95
C ASN A 43 19.01 -8.03 5.60
N GLU A 44 18.06 -7.26 5.10
CA GLU A 44 16.78 -7.82 4.68
C GLU A 44 16.59 -7.70 3.17
N SER A 45 15.81 -8.62 2.61
CA SER A 45 15.43 -8.55 1.20
C SER A 45 14.35 -7.47 1.01
N ALA A 46 14.11 -7.11 -0.25
CA ALA A 46 13.04 -6.17 -0.57
C ALA A 46 11.67 -6.72 -0.13
N PHE A 47 11.43 -8.01 -0.32
CA PHE A 47 10.19 -8.68 0.13
C PHE A 47 10.02 -8.60 1.64
N GLU A 48 11.08 -8.88 2.38
CA GLU A 48 11.07 -8.83 3.84
C GLU A 48 10.82 -7.41 4.34
N CYS A 49 11.43 -6.42 3.69
CA CYS A 49 11.21 -5.02 4.00
C CYS A 49 9.74 -4.65 3.84
N ALA A 50 9.15 -5.00 2.70
CA ALA A 50 7.75 -4.69 2.41
C ALA A 50 6.84 -5.33 3.46
N LYS A 51 7.06 -6.59 3.80
CA LYS A 51 6.29 -7.30 4.82
C LYS A 51 6.41 -6.64 6.18
N ARG A 52 7.63 -6.32 6.60
CA ARG A 52 7.90 -5.70 7.91
C ARG A 52 7.25 -4.32 8.02
N GLU A 53 7.45 -3.48 7.02
CA GLU A 53 6.90 -2.13 7.01
C GLU A 53 5.37 -2.16 7.01
N PHE A 54 4.78 -3.08 6.26
CA PHE A 54 3.33 -3.22 6.24
C PHE A 54 2.80 -3.61 7.62
N PHE A 55 3.46 -4.55 8.28
CA PHE A 55 3.09 -4.96 9.64
C PHE A 55 3.25 -3.79 10.63
N GLU A 56 4.34 -3.05 10.55
CA GLU A 56 4.57 -1.91 11.45
C GLU A 56 3.47 -0.86 11.33
N GLU A 57 2.95 -0.66 10.12
CA GLU A 57 1.97 0.40 9.86
C GLU A 57 0.51 -0.05 9.95
N SER A 58 0.23 -1.34 9.97
CA SER A 58 -1.15 -1.85 9.96
C SER A 58 -1.42 -2.93 10.99
N SER A 59 -0.39 -3.49 11.60
CA SER A 59 -0.48 -4.67 12.49
C SER A 59 -0.88 -5.95 11.75
N ILE A 60 -0.89 -5.94 10.43
CA ILE A 60 -1.33 -7.07 9.61
C ILE A 60 -0.13 -7.85 9.08
N PHE A 61 -0.12 -9.16 9.31
CA PHE A 61 0.85 -10.07 8.71
C PHE A 61 0.40 -10.46 7.32
N VAL A 62 1.33 -10.40 6.36
CA VAL A 62 1.08 -10.83 4.99
C VAL A 62 2.07 -11.91 4.62
N ASP A 63 1.69 -12.75 3.67
CA ASP A 63 2.53 -13.84 3.17
C ASP A 63 3.24 -13.38 1.90
N ILE A 64 4.56 -13.35 1.93
CA ILE A 64 5.37 -12.94 0.77
C ILE A 64 5.04 -13.79 -0.47
N ALA A 65 4.72 -15.07 -0.27
CA ALA A 65 4.40 -15.97 -1.37
C ALA A 65 3.15 -15.54 -2.14
N LEU A 66 2.32 -14.69 -1.54
CA LEU A 66 1.08 -14.20 -2.15
C LEU A 66 1.21 -12.83 -2.79
N PHE A 67 2.42 -12.25 -2.77
CA PHE A 67 2.67 -10.98 -3.45
C PHE A 67 2.47 -11.16 -4.96
N GLU A 68 1.81 -10.18 -5.57
CA GLU A 68 1.49 -10.20 -7.00
C GLU A 68 2.39 -9.22 -7.76
N GLU A 69 1.82 -8.43 -8.65
CA GLU A 69 2.56 -7.53 -9.50
C GLU A 69 3.37 -6.48 -8.74
N TYR A 70 4.57 -6.20 -9.23
CA TYR A 70 5.48 -5.22 -8.63
C TYR A 70 5.42 -3.91 -9.44
N PHE A 71 5.41 -2.80 -8.71
CA PHE A 71 5.44 -1.45 -9.29
C PHE A 71 6.50 -0.62 -8.58
N GLU A 72 7.14 0.27 -9.31
CA GLU A 72 8.09 1.17 -8.66
C GLU A 72 8.06 2.56 -9.27
N GLN A 73 8.50 3.53 -8.48
CA GLN A 73 8.73 4.88 -8.92
C GLN A 73 10.09 5.32 -8.44
N ILE A 74 10.94 5.72 -9.41
CA ILE A 74 12.28 6.23 -9.13
C ILE A 74 12.16 7.74 -8.96
N ASN A 75 12.59 8.24 -7.82
CA ASN A 75 12.59 9.66 -7.52
C ASN A 75 14.03 10.13 -7.37
N GLU A 76 14.21 11.42 -7.19
CA GLU A 76 15.52 12.03 -7.08
C GLU A 76 16.33 11.49 -5.89
N ASP A 77 15.66 11.30 -4.76
CA ASP A 77 16.31 10.92 -3.50
C ASP A 77 15.90 9.55 -2.98
N LYS A 78 14.73 9.06 -3.36
CA LYS A 78 14.15 7.86 -2.77
C LYS A 78 13.36 7.07 -3.80
N ASP A 79 13.72 5.81 -3.97
CA ASP A 79 12.99 4.92 -4.86
C ASP A 79 11.92 4.17 -4.06
N ILE A 80 10.76 4.00 -4.67
CA ILE A 80 9.63 3.35 -4.02
C ILE A 80 9.23 2.14 -4.83
N GLY A 81 9.25 0.96 -4.20
CA GLY A 81 8.78 -0.28 -4.80
C GLY A 81 7.63 -0.86 -3.97
N ILE A 82 6.59 -1.31 -4.62
CA ILE A 82 5.48 -1.95 -3.92
C ILE A 82 5.02 -3.19 -4.66
N TRP A 83 4.46 -4.13 -3.91
CA TRP A 83 3.77 -5.29 -4.45
C TRP A 83 2.28 -5.18 -4.18
N LEU A 84 1.48 -5.57 -5.16
CA LEU A 84 0.05 -5.73 -4.96
C LEU A 84 -0.22 -7.03 -4.22
N LEU A 85 -1.27 -7.03 -3.43
CA LEU A 85 -1.74 -8.21 -2.71
C LEU A 85 -3.26 -8.19 -2.66
N ASN A 86 -3.89 -9.27 -3.11
CA ASN A 86 -5.35 -9.36 -3.00
C ASN A 86 -5.72 -9.48 -1.52
N SER A 87 -6.53 -8.55 -1.03
CA SER A 87 -6.90 -8.52 0.38
C SER A 87 -7.66 -9.76 0.83
N SER A 88 -8.30 -10.48 -0.09
CA SER A 88 -8.96 -11.76 0.23
C SER A 88 -7.97 -12.83 0.69
N ASN A 89 -6.68 -12.64 0.40
CA ASN A 89 -5.62 -13.55 0.84
C ASN A 89 -5.03 -13.16 2.20
N ILE A 90 -5.57 -12.12 2.84
CA ILE A 90 -5.17 -11.73 4.20
C ILE A 90 -6.10 -12.41 5.17
N GLU A 91 -5.54 -13.24 6.04
CA GLU A 91 -6.32 -14.00 7.02
C GLU A 91 -7.05 -13.06 7.97
N LEU A 92 -8.36 -13.27 8.13
CA LEU A 92 -9.21 -12.51 9.05
C LEU A 92 -9.15 -10.99 8.82
N ILE A 93 -9.06 -10.59 7.55
CA ILE A 93 -8.90 -9.17 7.19
C ILE A 93 -9.98 -8.28 7.85
N ASP A 94 -11.21 -8.77 7.94
CA ASP A 94 -12.34 -7.99 8.44
C ASP A 94 -12.18 -7.56 9.90
N LYS A 95 -11.41 -8.30 10.70
CA LYS A 95 -11.22 -7.94 12.11
C LYS A 95 -10.40 -6.67 12.30
N TYR A 96 -9.61 -6.29 11.29
CA TYR A 96 -8.75 -5.11 11.36
C TYR A 96 -9.46 -3.84 10.95
N PHE A 97 -10.57 -3.95 10.23
CA PHE A 97 -11.22 -2.80 9.61
C PHE A 97 -12.62 -2.57 10.14
N ASP A 98 -12.99 -1.28 10.23
CA ASP A 98 -14.36 -0.84 10.43
C ASP A 98 -14.77 -0.20 9.11
N LYS A 99 -15.57 -0.92 8.32
CA LYS A 99 -15.86 -0.57 6.94
C LYS A 99 -14.54 -0.55 6.16
N ASP A 100 -14.16 0.57 5.58
CA ASP A 100 -12.94 0.70 4.79
C ASP A 100 -11.75 1.21 5.59
N GLU A 101 -11.92 1.57 6.86
CA GLU A 101 -10.88 2.21 7.66
C GLU A 101 -10.28 1.25 8.67
N LEU A 102 -8.94 1.24 8.74
CA LEU A 102 -8.22 0.44 9.74
C LEU A 102 -8.58 0.96 11.13
N LYS A 103 -8.91 0.05 12.04
CA LYS A 103 -9.25 0.39 13.42
C LYS A 103 -8.07 1.08 14.09
N LYS A 104 -8.35 2.07 14.92
CA LYS A 104 -7.33 2.92 15.57
C LYS A 104 -6.33 2.10 16.39
N GLU A 105 -6.77 1.01 16.99
CA GLU A 105 -5.90 0.16 17.81
C GLU A 105 -4.77 -0.49 17.02
N PHE A 106 -4.89 -0.57 15.69
CA PHE A 106 -3.88 -1.16 14.82
C PHE A 106 -2.97 -0.13 14.13
N LEU A 107 -3.28 1.17 14.27
CA LEU A 107 -2.49 2.22 13.64
C LEU A 107 -1.13 2.38 14.33
N SER A 108 -0.10 2.63 13.52
CA SER A 108 1.18 3.07 14.08
C SER A 108 1.08 4.56 14.45
N TRP A 109 1.99 5.01 15.30
CA TRP A 109 2.03 6.42 15.69
C TRP A 109 2.37 7.34 14.50
N GLU A 110 2.90 6.80 13.43
CA GLU A 110 3.28 7.57 12.23
C GLU A 110 2.09 7.95 11.36
N ASN A 111 0.97 7.25 11.50
CA ASN A 111 -0.20 7.44 10.64
C ASN A 111 -1.42 7.86 11.43
N THR A 112 -2.20 8.78 10.87
CA THR A 112 -3.48 9.17 11.44
C THR A 112 -4.61 8.30 10.92
N LYS A 113 -4.50 7.82 9.68
CA LYS A 113 -5.52 6.97 9.05
C LYS A 113 -4.88 6.01 8.06
N VAL A 114 -5.47 4.83 7.96
CA VAL A 114 -5.19 3.85 6.90
C VAL A 114 -6.55 3.41 6.38
N LYS A 115 -6.78 3.53 5.08
CA LYS A 115 -8.12 3.37 4.54
C LYS A 115 -8.10 2.85 3.10
N PHE A 116 -9.10 2.04 2.75
CA PHE A 116 -9.35 1.62 1.37
C PHE A 116 -10.07 2.73 0.63
N PHE A 117 -9.59 3.05 -0.56
CA PHE A 117 -10.21 4.03 -1.45
C PHE A 117 -10.56 3.37 -2.78
N SER A 118 -11.75 3.69 -3.30
CA SER A 118 -12.13 3.29 -4.64
C SER A 118 -11.19 3.93 -5.66
N LEU A 119 -10.81 3.17 -6.67
CA LEU A 119 -9.99 3.70 -7.77
C LEU A 119 -10.68 4.84 -8.50
N LYS A 120 -12.00 4.92 -8.41
CA LYS A 120 -12.80 5.99 -9.02
C LYS A 120 -12.80 7.28 -8.21
N LYS A 121 -12.39 7.21 -6.95
CA LYS A 121 -12.39 8.36 -6.02
C LYS A 121 -11.14 8.36 -5.15
N LEU A 122 -9.99 8.36 -5.79
CA LEU A 122 -8.72 8.40 -5.06
C LEU A 122 -8.53 9.76 -4.39
N PRO A 123 -7.92 9.79 -3.20
CA PRO A 123 -7.61 11.04 -2.52
C PRO A 123 -6.43 11.72 -3.19
N LYS A 124 -6.04 12.89 -2.69
CA LYS A 124 -4.79 13.53 -3.11
C LYS A 124 -3.63 12.62 -2.74
N ILE A 125 -2.76 12.35 -3.70
CA ILE A 125 -1.62 11.46 -3.54
C ILE A 125 -0.34 12.28 -3.39
N LYS A 126 0.58 11.80 -2.55
CA LYS A 126 1.91 12.40 -2.41
C LYS A 126 2.56 12.52 -3.79
N LYS A 127 3.15 13.67 -4.07
CA LYS A 127 3.71 13.97 -5.41
C LYS A 127 4.68 12.89 -5.89
N LYS A 128 5.52 12.38 -5.00
CA LYS A 128 6.53 11.38 -5.34
C LYS A 128 5.96 9.96 -5.48
N GLN A 129 4.65 9.81 -5.41
CA GLN A 129 3.95 8.53 -5.56
C GLN A 129 2.83 8.59 -6.60
N GLN A 130 2.64 9.74 -7.25
CA GLN A 130 1.52 9.90 -8.18
C GLN A 130 1.60 8.96 -9.38
N ASN A 131 2.77 8.83 -9.99
CA ASN A 131 2.94 7.93 -11.14
C ASN A 131 2.78 6.48 -10.73
N LEU A 132 3.30 6.13 -9.56
CA LEU A 132 3.16 4.78 -8.99
C LEU A 132 1.69 4.40 -8.85
N ILE A 133 0.92 5.26 -8.20
CA ILE A 133 -0.51 5.01 -7.96
C ILE A 133 -1.30 4.98 -9.27
N LYS A 134 -0.96 5.87 -10.22
CA LYS A 134 -1.59 5.87 -11.53
C LYS A 134 -1.38 4.55 -12.26
N ASN A 135 -0.16 4.02 -12.21
CA ASN A 135 0.17 2.76 -12.87
C ASN A 135 -0.56 1.58 -12.22
N ILE A 136 -0.67 1.60 -10.90
CA ILE A 136 -1.44 0.59 -10.16
C ILE A 136 -2.91 0.64 -10.57
N LYS A 137 -3.48 1.84 -10.61
CA LYS A 137 -4.88 2.04 -11.00
C LYS A 137 -5.13 1.51 -12.41
N ASP A 138 -4.28 1.89 -13.36
CA ASP A 138 -4.42 1.46 -14.75
C ASP A 138 -4.33 -0.07 -14.87
N PHE A 139 -3.39 -0.68 -14.16
CA PHE A 139 -3.23 -2.14 -14.15
C PHE A 139 -4.47 -2.85 -13.60
N LEU A 140 -4.96 -2.40 -12.44
CA LEU A 140 -6.11 -3.05 -11.79
C LEU A 140 -7.39 -2.86 -12.61
N GLU A 141 -7.59 -1.69 -13.21
CA GLU A 141 -8.73 -1.44 -14.07
C GLU A 141 -8.68 -2.25 -15.34
N SER A 142 -7.50 -2.37 -15.93
CA SER A 142 -7.28 -3.21 -17.12
C SER A 142 -7.57 -4.68 -16.83
N LYS A 143 -7.11 -5.17 -15.68
CA LYS A 143 -7.33 -6.56 -15.26
C LYS A 143 -8.82 -6.85 -15.06
N SER A 144 -9.59 -5.89 -14.54
CA SER A 144 -11.02 -6.07 -14.27
C SER A 144 -11.84 -6.23 -15.54
N LEU A 145 -11.36 -5.73 -16.69
CA LEU A 145 -12.06 -5.83 -17.97
C LEU A 145 -12.11 -7.28 -18.51
N TYR A 146 -11.25 -8.16 -18.00
CA TYR A 146 -11.17 -9.54 -18.46
C TYR A 146 -11.89 -10.53 -17.55
N HIS A 147 -12.63 -10.03 -16.59
CA HIS A 147 -13.44 -10.85 -15.68
C HIS A 147 -14.95 -10.52 -15.83
#